data_c972b93da2854327a7d837aa4df78fb7
#
_entry.id   c972b93da2854327a7d837aa4df78fb7
#
_cell.length_a   1.000
_cell.length_b   1.000
_cell.length_c   1.000
_cell.angle_alpha   90.00
_cell.angle_beta   90.00
_cell.angle_gamma   90.00
#
_symmetry.space_group_name_H-M   'P 1'
#
loop_
_entity.id
_entity.type
_entity.pdbx_description
1 polymer ?
#
loop_
_entity_poly.entity_id
_entity_poly.type
_entity_poly.pdbx_seq_one_letter_code
_entity_poly.pdbx_strand_id
1 'polypeptide(L)'
;MDRAALTVGPAMDLPIMHDSDRYELVRDIGSGNFGIARLMRDKKTRELVAVKYIERGEKIDENVQREIINHRSLRHPNIIRFKEVILTPTHLAIVMEYASGGELFERICNAGRFSEDEARFFFQQLISGVSYCHSMQVCHRDLKLENTLLDGSVAPRLKICDFGYSKSSVLHSQPKSTVGTPAYIAPEVLLKKEYDGKIADVWSCGVTLYVMLVGAYPFEDPEEPKNFRKTIQRILGVQYSIPDYVHISPECQQLISRIFVGNPAMRITIPEIQNHEWFSKNRPADLMDDNTMSNQYEEPDQPMQSVDEIMQIIGEATLPAAGTHGLNRYLTGSLDLDDDMEDLDSDPELDVDSSGEIVYAM
;
A
#
# COMPACT_ATOMS: atom_id res chain seq x y z
N MET A 1 41.88 -36.74 6.42
CA MET A 1 40.52 -36.66 5.92
C MET A 1 40.11 -35.17 5.93
N ASP A 2 40.36 -34.53 4.80
CA ASP A 2 40.19 -33.11 4.64
C ASP A 2 38.71 -32.78 4.47
N ARG A 3 38.20 -31.96 5.36
CA ARG A 3 36.90 -31.29 5.17
C ARG A 3 37.11 -30.12 4.20
N ALA A 4 36.73 -30.33 2.94
CA ALA A 4 36.61 -29.27 1.99
C ALA A 4 35.58 -28.24 2.50
N ALA A 5 36.04 -27.05 2.88
CA ALA A 5 35.22 -25.90 3.10
C ALA A 5 34.58 -25.49 1.75
N LEU A 6 33.26 -25.62 1.68
CA LEU A 6 32.50 -24.99 0.59
C LEU A 6 32.63 -23.48 0.77
N THR A 7 33.50 -22.87 0.04
CA THR A 7 33.52 -21.43 -0.17
C THR A 7 32.25 -21.08 -0.92
N VAL A 8 31.28 -20.49 -0.17
CA VAL A 8 30.17 -19.76 -0.78
C VAL A 8 30.82 -18.65 -1.59
N GLY A 9 30.74 -18.74 -2.91
CA GLY A 9 31.19 -17.67 -3.80
C GLY A 9 30.45 -16.37 -3.42
N PRO A 10 31.07 -15.21 -3.67
CA PRO A 10 30.42 -13.94 -3.40
C PRO A 10 29.07 -13.95 -4.13
N ALA A 11 28.01 -13.66 -3.38
CA ALA A 11 26.71 -13.38 -3.99
C ALA A 11 26.98 -12.35 -5.08
N MET A 12 26.61 -12.67 -6.33
CA MET A 12 26.74 -11.72 -7.42
C MET A 12 25.94 -10.49 -7.03
N ASP A 13 26.65 -9.44 -6.58
CA ASP A 13 26.05 -8.14 -6.36
C ASP A 13 25.44 -7.73 -7.70
N LEU A 14 24.12 -7.74 -7.73
CA LEU A 14 23.37 -7.33 -8.92
C LEU A 14 23.82 -5.90 -9.26
N PRO A 15 24.07 -5.58 -10.55
CA PRO A 15 24.58 -4.28 -11.01
C PRO A 15 23.79 -3.07 -10.55
N ILE A 16 22.58 -3.27 -10.04
CA ILE A 16 21.64 -2.29 -9.50
C ILE A 16 22.28 -1.35 -8.47
N MET A 17 23.26 -1.85 -7.71
CA MET A 17 23.76 -1.18 -6.51
C MET A 17 25.04 -0.40 -6.71
N HIS A 18 25.78 -0.70 -7.77
CA HIS A 18 27.10 -0.11 -7.98
C HIS A 18 27.09 1.20 -8.79
N ASP A 19 25.96 1.55 -9.42
CA ASP A 19 25.89 2.70 -10.32
C ASP A 19 25.36 3.98 -9.68
N SER A 20 25.06 3.99 -8.36
CA SER A 20 24.67 5.20 -7.66
C SER A 20 25.83 5.73 -6.84
N ASP A 21 26.49 6.77 -7.33
CA ASP A 21 27.47 7.52 -6.54
C ASP A 21 26.84 8.21 -5.32
N ARG A 22 25.52 8.36 -5.32
CA ARG A 22 24.77 9.07 -4.29
C ARG A 22 24.33 8.19 -3.14
N TYR A 23 23.87 6.98 -3.40
CA TYR A 23 23.28 6.10 -2.38
C TYR A 23 24.18 4.92 -2.06
N GLU A 24 24.28 4.56 -0.77
CA GLU A 24 24.93 3.34 -0.29
C GLU A 24 23.89 2.37 0.30
N LEU A 25 24.04 1.08 0.04
CA LEU A 25 23.18 0.05 0.60
C LEU A 25 23.37 -0.06 2.11
N VAL A 26 22.27 -0.07 2.84
CA VAL A 26 22.25 -0.40 4.28
C VAL A 26 21.78 -1.84 4.49
N ARG A 27 20.60 -2.21 3.96
CA ARG A 27 20.04 -3.57 4.00
C ARG A 27 18.84 -3.71 3.06
N ASP A 28 18.47 -4.94 2.76
CA ASP A 28 17.18 -5.23 2.14
C ASP A 28 16.05 -5.05 3.16
N ILE A 29 14.89 -4.52 2.73
CA ILE A 29 13.72 -4.28 3.56
C ILE A 29 12.47 -5.01 3.08
N GLY A 30 12.48 -5.54 1.86
CA GLY A 30 11.38 -6.33 1.34
C GLY A 30 11.61 -6.82 -0.07
N SER A 31 10.88 -7.86 -0.44
CA SER A 31 10.77 -8.35 -1.82
C SER A 31 9.34 -8.81 -2.05
N GLY A 32 8.78 -8.53 -3.21
CA GLY A 32 7.43 -8.90 -3.58
C GLY A 32 7.24 -8.93 -5.09
N ASN A 33 6.02 -9.15 -5.53
CA ASN A 33 5.66 -9.23 -6.95
C ASN A 33 6.05 -7.96 -7.74
N PHE A 34 6.14 -6.82 -7.06
CA PHE A 34 6.48 -5.53 -7.67
C PHE A 34 7.96 -5.16 -7.59
N GLY A 35 8.85 -6.09 -7.17
CA GLY A 35 10.27 -5.84 -7.14
C GLY A 35 10.91 -5.97 -5.75
N ILE A 36 12.11 -5.41 -5.61
CA ILE A 36 12.93 -5.46 -4.40
C ILE A 36 12.89 -4.09 -3.73
N ALA A 37 12.70 -4.05 -2.43
CA ALA A 37 12.78 -2.82 -1.63
C ALA A 37 14.03 -2.85 -0.75
N ARG A 38 14.78 -1.75 -0.73
CA ARG A 38 16.05 -1.62 -0.02
C ARG A 38 16.12 -0.34 0.79
N LEU A 39 16.71 -0.46 1.98
CA LEU A 39 17.11 0.69 2.78
C LEU A 39 18.46 1.17 2.28
N MET A 40 18.50 2.41 1.82
CA MET A 40 19.69 3.08 1.32
C MET A 40 20.00 4.30 2.19
N ARG A 41 21.25 4.75 2.13
CA ARG A 41 21.67 5.99 2.77
C ARG A 41 22.22 6.95 1.72
N ASP A 42 21.71 8.16 1.69
CA ASP A 42 22.31 9.24 0.89
C ASP A 42 23.69 9.57 1.48
N LYS A 43 24.75 9.40 0.69
CA LYS A 43 26.15 9.60 1.13
C LYS A 43 26.42 11.05 1.51
N LYS A 44 25.69 12.00 0.91
CA LYS A 44 25.87 13.44 1.07
C LYS A 44 25.13 13.96 2.30
N THR A 45 23.85 13.66 2.42
CA THR A 45 22.98 14.13 3.50
C THR A 45 22.96 13.21 4.70
N ARG A 46 23.41 11.96 4.55
CA ARG A 46 23.34 10.87 5.53
C ARG A 46 21.90 10.42 5.83
N GLU A 47 20.93 10.92 5.08
CA GLU A 47 19.53 10.56 5.21
C GLU A 47 19.30 9.11 4.78
N LEU A 48 18.43 8.42 5.52
CA LEU A 48 17.96 7.09 5.16
C LEU A 48 16.75 7.21 4.23
N VAL A 49 16.76 6.45 3.15
CA VAL A 49 15.68 6.40 2.16
C VAL A 49 15.30 4.96 1.87
N ALA A 50 14.03 4.74 1.53
CA ALA A 50 13.56 3.48 0.96
C ALA A 50 13.62 3.58 -0.56
N VAL A 51 14.11 2.53 -1.21
CA VAL A 51 14.20 2.47 -2.67
C VAL A 51 13.53 1.20 -3.16
N LYS A 52 12.50 1.34 -4.00
CA LYS A 52 11.80 0.25 -4.68
C LYS A 52 12.42 0.08 -6.06
N TYR A 53 12.89 -1.12 -6.37
CA TYR A 53 13.49 -1.46 -7.66
C TYR A 53 12.53 -2.31 -8.48
N ILE A 54 12.20 -1.85 -9.68
CA ILE A 54 11.37 -2.56 -10.65
C ILE A 54 12.23 -2.86 -11.87
N GLU A 55 12.30 -4.12 -12.30
CA GLU A 55 13.07 -4.53 -13.46
C GLU A 55 12.61 -3.80 -14.73
N ARG A 56 13.57 -3.38 -15.55
CA ARG A 56 13.30 -2.71 -16.82
C ARG A 56 12.61 -3.64 -17.81
N GLY A 57 11.80 -3.09 -18.69
CA GLY A 57 11.07 -3.82 -19.72
C GLY A 57 9.59 -3.93 -19.41
N GLU A 58 9.00 -5.07 -19.64
CA GLU A 58 7.54 -5.31 -19.59
C GLU A 58 6.89 -5.01 -18.21
N LYS A 59 7.67 -5.08 -17.12
CA LYS A 59 7.19 -4.74 -15.78
C LYS A 59 6.94 -3.24 -15.57
N ILE A 60 7.45 -2.38 -16.46
CA ILE A 60 7.23 -0.94 -16.43
C ILE A 60 6.03 -0.60 -17.31
N ASP A 61 4.85 -0.77 -16.77
CA ASP A 61 3.58 -0.56 -17.45
C ASP A 61 2.92 0.79 -17.09
N GLU A 62 1.73 1.02 -17.61
CA GLU A 62 0.95 2.23 -17.32
C GLU A 62 0.56 2.35 -15.84
N ASN A 63 0.48 1.23 -15.10
CA ASN A 63 0.15 1.25 -13.68
C ASN A 63 1.34 1.79 -12.88
N VAL A 64 2.56 1.32 -13.17
CA VAL A 64 3.80 1.85 -12.57
C VAL A 64 3.96 3.32 -12.85
N GLN A 65 3.75 3.75 -14.11
CA GLN A 65 3.78 5.17 -14.47
C GLN A 65 2.78 5.98 -13.65
N ARG A 66 1.56 5.51 -13.53
CA ARG A 66 0.48 6.17 -12.78
C ARG A 66 0.79 6.23 -11.29
N GLU A 67 1.29 5.14 -10.70
CA GLU A 67 1.75 5.10 -9.30
C GLU A 67 2.75 6.22 -9.03
N ILE A 68 3.77 6.33 -9.86
CA ILE A 68 4.84 7.32 -9.69
C ILE A 68 4.28 8.75 -9.78
N ILE A 69 3.48 9.04 -10.80
CA ILE A 69 2.92 10.39 -11.00
C ILE A 69 1.94 10.77 -9.90
N ASN A 70 1.06 9.85 -9.47
CA ASN A 70 0.17 10.09 -8.34
C ASN A 70 0.98 10.34 -7.06
N HIS A 71 1.93 9.47 -6.73
CA HIS A 71 2.74 9.57 -5.52
C HIS A 71 3.56 10.87 -5.50
N ARG A 72 4.16 11.24 -6.64
CA ARG A 72 4.90 12.51 -6.76
C ARG A 72 4.05 13.74 -6.43
N SER A 73 2.76 13.72 -6.76
CA SER A 73 1.85 14.84 -6.52
C SER A 73 1.49 15.04 -5.05
N LEU A 74 1.70 14.01 -4.21
CA LEU A 74 1.26 13.99 -2.82
C LEU A 74 2.37 14.46 -1.88
N ARG A 75 2.07 15.49 -1.07
CA ARG A 75 2.95 16.03 -0.04
C ARG A 75 2.15 16.26 1.23
N HIS A 76 2.25 15.35 2.18
CA HIS A 76 1.49 15.40 3.42
C HIS A 76 2.24 14.66 4.54
N PRO A 77 2.20 15.13 5.81
CA PRO A 77 2.90 14.49 6.92
C PRO A 77 2.50 13.02 7.16
N ASN A 78 1.29 12.62 6.78
CA ASN A 78 0.80 11.25 6.94
C ASN A 78 0.87 10.41 5.65
N ILE A 79 1.69 10.84 4.69
CA ILE A 79 1.97 10.11 3.45
C ILE A 79 3.47 9.99 3.30
N ILE A 80 3.96 8.79 2.93
CA ILE A 80 5.36 8.58 2.58
C ILE A 80 5.72 9.53 1.43
N ARG A 81 6.78 10.31 1.63
CA ARG A 81 7.20 11.30 0.65
C ARG A 81 7.92 10.64 -0.52
N PHE A 82 7.45 10.92 -1.73
CA PHE A 82 8.18 10.64 -2.95
C PHE A 82 9.39 11.60 -3.05
N LYS A 83 10.55 11.09 -3.46
CA LYS A 83 11.77 11.90 -3.65
C LYS A 83 12.14 12.02 -5.12
N GLU A 84 12.47 10.92 -5.76
CA GLU A 84 12.91 10.90 -7.15
C GLU A 84 12.78 9.51 -7.77
N VAL A 85 12.92 9.43 -9.08
CA VAL A 85 13.17 8.19 -9.82
C VAL A 85 14.56 8.21 -10.43
N ILE A 86 15.20 7.05 -10.46
CA ILE A 86 16.54 6.86 -11.03
C ILE A 86 16.48 5.68 -11.99
N LEU A 87 17.05 5.87 -13.20
CA LEU A 87 17.26 4.77 -14.12
C LEU A 87 18.60 4.12 -13.84
N THR A 88 18.59 2.82 -13.58
CA THR A 88 19.80 2.01 -13.49
C THR A 88 19.94 1.15 -14.76
N PRO A 89 21.08 0.50 -15.03
CA PRO A 89 21.22 -0.38 -16.17
C PRO A 89 20.16 -1.49 -16.25
N THR A 90 19.67 -1.97 -15.11
CA THR A 90 18.76 -3.13 -15.02
C THR A 90 17.39 -2.82 -14.44
N HIS A 91 17.22 -1.71 -13.71
CA HIS A 91 15.98 -1.39 -12.97
C HIS A 91 15.61 0.08 -13.06
N LEU A 92 14.32 0.35 -12.85
CA LEU A 92 13.79 1.63 -12.42
C LEU A 92 13.80 1.67 -10.90
N ALA A 93 14.45 2.65 -10.31
CA ALA A 93 14.52 2.84 -8.87
C ALA A 93 13.62 4.01 -8.45
N ILE A 94 12.67 3.77 -7.55
CA ILE A 94 11.79 4.78 -6.97
C ILE A 94 12.29 5.07 -5.55
N VAL A 95 12.78 6.28 -5.34
CA VAL A 95 13.33 6.74 -4.06
C VAL A 95 12.25 7.46 -3.27
N MET A 96 12.07 7.08 -2.01
CA MET A 96 11.06 7.63 -1.12
C MET A 96 11.56 7.73 0.32
N GLU A 97 10.81 8.46 1.14
CA GLU A 97 11.01 8.54 2.59
C GLU A 97 11.07 7.14 3.22
N TYR A 98 11.95 6.98 4.20
CA TYR A 98 11.99 5.76 5.01
C TYR A 98 11.32 5.99 6.36
N ALA A 99 10.29 5.19 6.64
CA ALA A 99 9.59 5.17 7.92
C ALA A 99 10.23 4.14 8.85
N SER A 100 10.97 4.60 9.87
CA SER A 100 11.81 3.73 10.72
C SER A 100 11.05 2.97 11.81
N GLY A 101 9.78 3.28 12.04
CA GLY A 101 8.94 2.66 13.07
C GLY A 101 8.25 1.36 12.66
N GLY A 102 8.47 0.89 11.42
CA GLY A 102 7.86 -0.33 10.91
C GLY A 102 6.38 -0.17 10.55
N GLU A 103 5.69 -1.29 10.41
CA GLU A 103 4.27 -1.34 10.07
C GLU A 103 3.37 -1.12 11.29
N LEU A 104 2.25 -0.42 11.10
CA LEU A 104 1.19 -0.33 12.12
C LEU A 104 0.66 -1.72 12.51
N PHE A 105 0.62 -2.65 11.55
CA PHE A 105 0.24 -4.04 11.78
C PHE A 105 1.10 -4.71 12.85
N GLU A 106 2.42 -4.61 12.77
CA GLU A 106 3.34 -5.18 13.76
C GLU A 106 3.09 -4.60 15.17
N ARG A 107 2.84 -3.29 15.24
CA ARG A 107 2.53 -2.63 16.51
C ARG A 107 1.24 -3.16 17.13
N ILE A 108 0.20 -3.41 16.32
CA ILE A 108 -1.06 -4.02 16.79
C ILE A 108 -0.81 -5.46 17.25
N CYS A 109 -0.08 -6.26 16.48
CA CYS A 109 0.25 -7.65 16.85
C CYS A 109 0.99 -7.73 18.19
N ASN A 110 1.96 -6.82 18.41
CA ASN A 110 2.72 -6.78 19.67
C ASN A 110 1.87 -6.34 20.86
N ALA A 111 0.90 -5.44 20.67
CA ALA A 111 -0.01 -4.99 21.72
C ALA A 111 -1.22 -5.91 21.91
N GLY A 112 -1.53 -6.76 20.93
CA GLY A 112 -2.78 -7.51 20.81
C GLY A 112 -3.93 -6.64 20.29
N ARG A 113 -4.12 -5.46 20.85
CA ARG A 113 -5.05 -4.42 20.43
C ARG A 113 -4.69 -3.09 21.10
N PHE A 114 -5.22 -2.00 20.57
CA PHE A 114 -5.03 -0.68 21.15
C PHE A 114 -6.15 -0.27 22.12
N SER A 115 -5.84 0.64 23.02
CA SER A 115 -6.86 1.41 23.72
C SER A 115 -7.64 2.27 22.72
N GLU A 116 -8.83 2.69 23.10
CA GLU A 116 -9.66 3.58 22.27
C GLU A 116 -8.95 4.90 21.94
N ASP A 117 -8.20 5.47 22.90
CA ASP A 117 -7.44 6.70 22.70
C ASP A 117 -6.27 6.51 21.76
N GLU A 118 -5.54 5.38 21.83
CA GLU A 118 -4.46 5.07 20.89
C GLU A 118 -4.99 4.79 19.48
N ALA A 119 -6.08 4.04 19.36
CA ALA A 119 -6.75 3.81 18.08
C ALA A 119 -7.23 5.13 17.45
N ARG A 120 -7.81 6.03 18.26
CA ARG A 120 -8.22 7.37 17.80
C ARG A 120 -7.03 8.19 17.31
N PHE A 121 -5.92 8.19 18.03
CA PHE A 121 -4.71 8.90 17.63
C PHE A 121 -4.21 8.48 16.24
N PHE A 122 -4.15 7.18 15.95
CA PHE A 122 -3.75 6.71 14.63
C PHE A 122 -4.84 6.89 13.58
N PHE A 123 -6.11 6.72 13.95
CA PHE A 123 -7.21 6.91 13.01
C PHE A 123 -7.36 8.37 12.56
N GLN A 124 -7.15 9.34 13.45
CA GLN A 124 -7.12 10.76 13.10
C GLN A 124 -6.06 11.07 12.04
N GLN A 125 -4.87 10.48 12.17
CA GLN A 125 -3.78 10.63 11.21
C GLN A 125 -4.08 9.94 9.88
N LEU A 126 -4.64 8.73 9.91
CA LEU A 126 -5.07 8.01 8.72
C LEU A 126 -6.09 8.82 7.91
N ILE A 127 -7.14 9.30 8.56
CA ILE A 127 -8.18 10.12 7.93
C ILE A 127 -7.60 11.44 7.37
N SER A 128 -6.66 12.07 8.09
CA SER A 128 -5.97 13.27 7.59
C SER A 128 -5.23 12.99 6.26
N GLY A 129 -4.45 11.91 6.20
CA GLY A 129 -3.75 11.51 4.98
C GLY A 129 -4.69 11.15 3.82
N VAL A 130 -5.75 10.39 4.10
CA VAL A 130 -6.76 10.02 3.10
C VAL A 130 -7.55 11.24 2.61
N SER A 131 -7.94 12.14 3.51
CA SER A 131 -8.60 13.40 3.15
C SER A 131 -7.75 14.21 2.17
N TYR A 132 -6.46 14.31 2.45
CA TYR A 132 -5.52 14.99 1.55
C TYR A 132 -5.42 14.28 0.18
N CYS A 133 -5.27 12.96 0.13
CA CYS A 133 -5.28 12.22 -1.14
C CYS A 133 -6.53 12.54 -1.95
N HIS A 134 -7.70 12.51 -1.30
CA HIS A 134 -8.98 12.78 -1.95
C HIS A 134 -9.10 14.23 -2.44
N SER A 135 -8.54 15.21 -1.71
CA SER A 135 -8.48 16.61 -2.15
C SER A 135 -7.60 16.79 -3.39
N MET A 136 -6.52 16.00 -3.48
CA MET A 136 -5.63 15.93 -4.64
C MET A 136 -6.19 15.03 -5.77
N GLN A 137 -7.44 14.59 -5.65
CA GLN A 137 -8.12 13.72 -6.60
C GLN A 137 -7.46 12.35 -6.79
N VAL A 138 -6.81 11.84 -5.75
CA VAL A 138 -6.22 10.50 -5.70
C VAL A 138 -7.01 9.63 -4.73
N CYS A 139 -7.53 8.50 -5.20
CA CYS A 139 -8.10 7.44 -4.37
C CYS A 139 -7.06 6.34 -4.22
N HIS A 140 -6.79 5.90 -2.99
CA HIS A 140 -5.73 4.91 -2.72
C HIS A 140 -6.11 3.51 -3.20
N ARG A 141 -7.32 3.05 -2.85
CA ARG A 141 -7.94 1.78 -3.27
C ARG A 141 -7.31 0.50 -2.69
N ASP A 142 -6.19 0.60 -1.99
CA ASP A 142 -5.54 -0.51 -1.28
C ASP A 142 -5.08 -0.09 0.13
N LEU A 143 -5.94 0.64 0.84
CA LEU A 143 -5.68 0.98 2.23
C LEU A 143 -5.78 -0.27 3.10
N LYS A 144 -4.68 -0.61 3.75
CA LYS A 144 -4.55 -1.74 4.66
C LYS A 144 -3.41 -1.49 5.64
N LEU A 145 -3.35 -2.29 6.69
CA LEU A 145 -2.36 -2.12 7.76
C LEU A 145 -0.92 -2.28 7.27
N GLU A 146 -0.69 -3.14 6.29
CA GLU A 146 0.61 -3.38 5.67
C GLU A 146 1.10 -2.16 4.86
N ASN A 147 0.15 -1.35 4.35
CA ASN A 147 0.43 -0.10 3.64
C ASN A 147 0.38 1.12 4.56
N THR A 148 0.45 0.91 5.87
CA THR A 148 0.43 1.95 6.89
C THR A 148 1.65 1.81 7.78
N LEU A 149 2.60 2.73 7.63
CA LEU A 149 3.88 2.72 8.32
C LEU A 149 3.92 3.76 9.44
N LEU A 150 4.95 3.68 10.29
CA LEU A 150 5.21 4.60 11.41
C LEU A 150 6.61 5.21 11.28
N ASP A 151 6.77 6.46 11.64
CA ASP A 151 8.04 7.20 11.51
C ASP A 151 9.08 6.89 12.59
N GLY A 152 8.74 6.09 13.59
CA GLY A 152 9.66 5.71 14.68
C GLY A 152 9.87 6.76 15.77
N SER A 153 9.16 7.89 15.75
CA SER A 153 9.17 8.87 16.84
C SER A 153 8.44 8.35 18.10
N VAL A 154 8.61 9.02 19.24
CA VAL A 154 7.98 8.64 20.51
C VAL A 154 6.45 8.69 20.42
N ALA A 155 5.90 9.72 19.76
CA ALA A 155 4.51 9.79 19.36
C ALA A 155 4.44 9.51 17.85
N PRO A 156 4.34 8.23 17.43
CA PRO A 156 4.60 7.85 16.06
C PRO A 156 3.65 8.52 15.08
N ARG A 157 4.23 9.09 14.01
CA ARG A 157 3.48 9.60 12.89
C ARG A 157 3.15 8.45 11.94
N LEU A 158 1.86 8.35 11.64
CA LEU A 158 1.37 7.39 10.65
C LEU A 158 1.70 7.89 9.24
N LYS A 159 2.16 6.99 8.38
CA LYS A 159 2.57 7.25 7.00
C LYS A 159 1.90 6.25 6.05
N ILE A 160 1.01 6.71 5.20
CA ILE A 160 0.40 5.90 4.15
C ILE A 160 1.44 5.69 3.04
N CYS A 161 1.58 4.47 2.57
CA CYS A 161 2.47 4.12 1.46
C CYS A 161 1.76 3.23 0.44
N ASP A 162 2.46 2.90 -0.65
CA ASP A 162 2.02 2.03 -1.74
C ASP A 162 0.77 2.55 -2.49
N PHE A 163 1.03 3.27 -3.57
CA PHE A 163 -0.01 3.85 -4.43
C PHE A 163 -0.20 3.05 -5.74
N GLY A 164 0.26 1.78 -5.77
CA GLY A 164 0.23 0.93 -6.96
C GLY A 164 -1.17 0.74 -7.55
N TYR A 165 -2.19 0.74 -6.72
CA TYR A 165 -3.59 0.65 -7.15
C TYR A 165 -4.32 2.00 -7.20
N SER A 166 -3.63 3.11 -6.92
CA SER A 166 -4.27 4.43 -6.88
C SER A 166 -4.79 4.86 -8.25
N LYS A 167 -5.91 5.56 -8.27
CA LYS A 167 -6.47 6.19 -9.49
C LYS A 167 -6.79 7.65 -9.24
N SER A 168 -6.54 8.47 -10.27
CA SER A 168 -7.03 9.85 -10.30
C SER A 168 -8.54 9.85 -10.57
N SER A 169 -9.29 10.55 -9.74
CA SER A 169 -10.73 10.73 -9.91
C SER A 169 -11.09 11.74 -11.04
N VAL A 170 -10.11 12.46 -11.57
CA VAL A 170 -10.29 13.41 -12.67
C VAL A 170 -10.52 12.69 -14.02
N LEU A 171 -10.02 11.49 -14.17
CA LEU A 171 -10.31 10.68 -15.35
C LEU A 171 -11.72 10.12 -15.21
N HIS A 172 -12.63 10.61 -15.99
CA HIS A 172 -14.09 10.41 -16.00
C HIS A 172 -14.63 8.95 -16.04
N SER A 173 -13.83 7.95 -15.76
CA SER A 173 -14.28 6.57 -15.62
C SER A 173 -14.24 6.17 -14.14
N GLN A 174 -15.39 5.93 -13.58
CA GLN A 174 -15.48 5.25 -12.30
C GLN A 174 -14.77 3.89 -12.42
N PRO A 175 -13.93 3.53 -11.45
CA PRO A 175 -13.21 2.28 -11.49
C PRO A 175 -14.20 1.09 -11.46
N LYS A 176 -13.97 0.09 -12.34
CA LYS A 176 -14.73 -1.16 -12.40
C LYS A 176 -13.89 -2.36 -11.95
N SER A 177 -12.58 -2.16 -11.75
CA SER A 177 -11.68 -3.24 -11.35
C SER A 177 -11.74 -3.50 -9.85
N THR A 178 -11.88 -4.75 -9.47
CA THR A 178 -11.73 -5.20 -8.09
C THR A 178 -10.24 -5.24 -7.76
N VAL A 179 -9.82 -4.46 -6.79
CA VAL A 179 -8.43 -4.39 -6.31
C VAL A 179 -8.41 -4.28 -4.80
N GLY A 180 -7.34 -4.77 -4.19
CA GLY A 180 -7.09 -4.73 -2.76
C GLY A 180 -7.19 -6.09 -2.06
N THR A 181 -6.77 -6.14 -0.81
CA THR A 181 -6.84 -7.33 0.04
C THR A 181 -8.29 -7.60 0.44
N PRO A 182 -8.82 -8.84 0.27
CA PRO A 182 -10.25 -9.13 0.46
C PRO A 182 -10.83 -8.63 1.79
N ALA A 183 -10.07 -8.74 2.89
CA ALA A 183 -10.51 -8.31 4.22
C ALA A 183 -10.87 -6.81 4.30
N TYR A 184 -10.33 -5.98 3.41
CA TYR A 184 -10.52 -4.52 3.35
C TYR A 184 -11.45 -4.05 2.23
N ILE A 185 -11.90 -4.94 1.33
CA ILE A 185 -12.67 -4.57 0.14
C ILE A 185 -14.12 -4.22 0.51
N ALA A 186 -14.59 -3.08 0.01
CA ALA A 186 -15.98 -2.65 0.22
C ALA A 186 -16.98 -3.49 -0.59
N PRO A 187 -18.25 -3.63 -0.13
CA PRO A 187 -19.28 -4.42 -0.81
C PRO A 187 -19.49 -4.04 -2.27
N GLU A 188 -19.52 -2.73 -2.58
CA GLU A 188 -19.74 -2.23 -3.95
C GLU A 188 -18.58 -2.58 -4.89
N VAL A 189 -17.37 -2.73 -4.36
CA VAL A 189 -16.20 -3.15 -5.13
C VAL A 189 -16.29 -4.64 -5.47
N LEU A 190 -16.67 -5.47 -4.50
CA LEU A 190 -16.90 -6.91 -4.71
C LEU A 190 -18.00 -7.17 -5.75
N LEU A 191 -19.03 -6.34 -5.79
CA LEU A 191 -20.12 -6.46 -6.75
C LEU A 191 -19.75 -6.02 -8.17
N LYS A 192 -18.49 -5.64 -8.42
CA LYS A 192 -17.97 -5.20 -9.74
C LYS A 192 -18.82 -4.13 -10.42
N LYS A 193 -19.53 -3.32 -9.65
CA LYS A 193 -20.27 -2.15 -10.14
C LYS A 193 -19.31 -0.96 -10.26
N GLU A 194 -19.74 0.05 -11.02
CA GLU A 194 -19.07 1.35 -10.93
C GLU A 194 -19.19 1.87 -9.48
N TYR A 195 -18.09 2.30 -8.90
CA TYR A 195 -18.04 2.74 -7.52
C TYR A 195 -17.22 4.03 -7.35
N ASP A 196 -17.50 4.78 -6.30
CA ASP A 196 -16.70 5.92 -5.88
C ASP A 196 -15.52 5.42 -5.04
N GLY A 197 -14.31 5.60 -5.54
CA GLY A 197 -13.08 5.21 -4.85
C GLY A 197 -12.91 5.92 -3.50
N LYS A 198 -13.39 7.15 -3.35
CA LYS A 198 -13.35 7.88 -2.07
C LYS A 198 -14.20 7.21 -1.00
N ILE A 199 -15.37 6.75 -1.36
CA ILE A 199 -16.28 6.06 -0.44
C ILE A 199 -15.80 4.64 -0.15
N ALA A 200 -15.19 3.96 -1.12
CA ALA A 200 -14.54 2.67 -0.90
C ALA A 200 -13.35 2.77 0.07
N ASP A 201 -12.52 3.82 -0.04
CA ASP A 201 -11.42 4.09 0.90
C ASP A 201 -11.93 4.29 2.35
N VAL A 202 -13.11 4.87 2.53
CA VAL A 202 -13.75 5.01 3.88
C VAL A 202 -14.01 3.65 4.52
N TRP A 203 -14.51 2.69 3.75
CA TRP A 203 -14.71 1.33 4.25
C TRP A 203 -13.39 0.70 4.73
N SER A 204 -12.35 0.79 3.93
CA SER A 204 -11.03 0.27 4.28
C SER A 204 -10.44 0.95 5.53
N CYS A 205 -10.64 2.26 5.71
CA CYS A 205 -10.30 2.97 6.94
C CYS A 205 -11.07 2.41 8.16
N GLY A 206 -12.34 2.06 7.99
CA GLY A 206 -13.16 1.43 9.02
C GLY A 206 -12.64 0.05 9.43
N VAL A 207 -12.20 -0.75 8.46
CA VAL A 207 -11.55 -2.04 8.75
C VAL A 207 -10.28 -1.84 9.58
N THR A 208 -9.44 -0.87 9.21
CA THR A 208 -8.23 -0.52 9.98
C THR A 208 -8.58 -0.09 11.41
N LEU A 209 -9.58 0.76 11.59
CA LEU A 209 -10.05 1.17 12.93
C LEU A 209 -10.52 -0.04 13.76
N TYR A 210 -11.32 -0.91 13.16
CA TYR A 210 -11.82 -2.11 13.84
C TYR A 210 -10.66 -3.02 14.28
N VAL A 211 -9.68 -3.27 13.42
CA VAL A 211 -8.52 -4.11 13.76
C VAL A 211 -7.69 -3.49 14.88
N MET A 212 -7.50 -2.18 14.90
CA MET A 212 -6.82 -1.50 16.01
C MET A 212 -7.53 -1.72 17.36
N LEU A 213 -8.86 -1.67 17.38
CA LEU A 213 -9.67 -1.78 18.59
C LEU A 213 -9.89 -3.21 19.07
N VAL A 214 -9.95 -4.17 18.15
CA VAL A 214 -10.34 -5.56 18.42
C VAL A 214 -9.17 -6.53 18.33
N GLY A 215 -8.18 -6.26 17.48
CA GLY A 215 -7.06 -7.16 17.18
C GLY A 215 -7.42 -8.30 16.23
N ALA A 216 -8.56 -8.22 15.54
CA ALA A 216 -9.03 -9.19 14.56
C ALA A 216 -9.78 -8.47 13.44
N TYR A 217 -9.89 -9.09 12.27
CA TYR A 217 -10.65 -8.54 11.15
C TYR A 217 -12.16 -8.66 11.34
N PRO A 218 -12.94 -7.63 10.96
CA PRO A 218 -14.38 -7.58 11.28
C PRO A 218 -15.21 -8.62 10.54
N PHE A 219 -14.81 -9.01 9.34
CA PHE A 219 -15.59 -9.86 8.46
C PHE A 219 -15.00 -11.27 8.28
N GLU A 220 -13.81 -11.54 8.78
CA GLU A 220 -13.27 -12.89 8.82
C GLU A 220 -14.04 -13.76 9.80
N ASP A 221 -14.24 -15.04 9.45
CA ASP A 221 -14.79 -16.00 10.38
C ASP A 221 -13.68 -16.47 11.35
N PRO A 222 -13.84 -16.31 12.66
CA PRO A 222 -12.83 -16.72 13.62
C PRO A 222 -12.47 -18.22 13.57
N GLU A 223 -13.42 -19.07 13.16
CA GLU A 223 -13.22 -20.51 13.04
C GLU A 223 -12.58 -20.90 11.69
N GLU A 224 -12.81 -20.07 10.65
CA GLU A 224 -12.32 -20.31 9.28
C GLU A 224 -11.70 -19.05 8.66
N PRO A 225 -10.64 -18.46 9.22
CA PRO A 225 -10.12 -17.16 8.79
C PRO A 225 -9.56 -17.14 7.35
N LYS A 226 -9.24 -18.32 6.80
CA LYS A 226 -8.77 -18.46 5.40
C LYS A 226 -9.89 -18.77 4.40
N ASN A 227 -11.14 -18.82 4.84
CA ASN A 227 -12.28 -19.03 3.96
C ASN A 227 -12.74 -17.70 3.35
N PHE A 228 -12.10 -17.31 2.24
CA PHE A 228 -12.40 -16.04 1.56
C PHE A 228 -13.84 -15.93 1.07
N ARG A 229 -14.45 -17.04 0.62
CA ARG A 229 -15.86 -17.06 0.22
C ARG A 229 -16.76 -16.65 1.38
N LYS A 230 -16.50 -17.16 2.56
CA LYS A 230 -17.25 -16.82 3.78
C LYS A 230 -17.01 -15.35 4.19
N THR A 231 -15.78 -14.88 4.09
CA THR A 231 -15.43 -13.47 4.31
C THR A 231 -16.21 -12.56 3.37
N ILE A 232 -16.24 -12.86 2.07
CA ILE A 232 -16.98 -12.09 1.07
C ILE A 232 -18.48 -12.06 1.41
N GLN A 233 -19.09 -13.21 1.74
CA GLN A 233 -20.50 -13.26 2.13
C GLN A 233 -20.80 -12.37 3.34
N ARG A 234 -19.91 -12.37 4.33
CA ARG A 234 -20.03 -11.52 5.53
C ARG A 234 -19.87 -10.03 5.20
N ILE A 235 -18.97 -9.66 4.30
CA ILE A 235 -18.83 -8.30 3.81
C ILE A 235 -20.12 -7.84 3.11
N LEU A 236 -20.62 -8.63 2.16
CA LEU A 236 -21.84 -8.30 1.41
C LEU A 236 -23.08 -8.19 2.31
N GLY A 237 -23.15 -9.01 3.35
CA GLY A 237 -24.21 -8.95 4.37
C GLY A 237 -23.94 -7.97 5.51
N VAL A 238 -22.79 -7.29 5.52
CA VAL A 238 -22.34 -6.41 6.60
C VAL A 238 -22.42 -7.10 7.98
N GLN A 239 -21.98 -8.35 8.02
CA GLN A 239 -22.07 -9.21 9.21
C GLN A 239 -20.79 -9.11 10.04
N TYR A 240 -20.80 -8.22 11.02
CA TYR A 240 -19.72 -8.08 12.02
C TYR A 240 -20.32 -7.90 13.41
N SER A 241 -19.50 -8.09 14.43
CA SER A 241 -19.85 -7.80 15.81
C SER A 241 -18.63 -7.30 16.56
N ILE A 242 -18.85 -6.52 17.61
CA ILE A 242 -17.80 -6.15 18.55
C ILE A 242 -17.82 -7.18 19.68
N PRO A 243 -16.72 -7.92 19.91
CA PRO A 243 -16.68 -8.94 20.97
C PRO A 243 -16.93 -8.34 22.36
N ASP A 244 -17.56 -9.10 23.25
CA ASP A 244 -17.94 -8.65 24.61
C ASP A 244 -16.74 -8.21 25.46
N TYR A 245 -15.54 -8.73 25.18
CA TYR A 245 -14.31 -8.35 25.87
C TYR A 245 -13.71 -7.01 25.38
N VAL A 246 -14.26 -6.42 24.33
CA VAL A 246 -13.84 -5.14 23.78
C VAL A 246 -14.79 -4.05 24.26
N HIS A 247 -14.32 -3.23 25.20
CA HIS A 247 -15.09 -2.12 25.73
C HIS A 247 -14.73 -0.83 25.02
N ILE A 248 -15.62 -0.33 24.17
CA ILE A 248 -15.51 0.95 23.47
C ILE A 248 -16.73 1.83 23.77
N SER A 249 -16.54 3.13 23.64
CA SER A 249 -17.61 4.11 23.89
C SER A 249 -18.76 3.97 22.90
N PRO A 250 -20.00 4.38 23.30
CA PRO A 250 -21.13 4.42 22.38
C PRO A 250 -20.86 5.24 21.11
N GLU A 251 -20.10 6.32 21.22
CA GLU A 251 -19.72 7.18 20.10
C GLU A 251 -18.79 6.45 19.14
N CYS A 252 -17.85 5.63 19.65
CA CYS A 252 -17.00 4.78 18.81
C CYS A 252 -17.82 3.74 18.07
N GLN A 253 -18.73 3.06 18.76
CA GLN A 253 -19.64 2.09 18.14
C GLN A 253 -20.50 2.72 17.05
N GLN A 254 -21.02 3.93 17.32
CA GLN A 254 -21.83 4.68 16.38
C GLN A 254 -21.03 5.04 15.12
N LEU A 255 -19.78 5.49 15.26
CA LEU A 255 -18.91 5.77 14.10
C LEU A 255 -18.68 4.51 13.26
N ILE A 256 -18.30 3.39 13.88
CA ILE A 256 -18.09 2.13 13.17
C ILE A 256 -19.36 1.71 12.40
N SER A 257 -20.52 1.82 13.02
CA SER A 257 -21.81 1.49 12.39
C SER A 257 -22.16 2.38 11.19
N ARG A 258 -21.67 3.62 11.17
CA ARG A 258 -21.84 4.53 10.03
C ARG A 258 -20.82 4.29 8.90
N ILE A 259 -19.67 3.71 9.22
CA ILE A 259 -18.67 3.32 8.24
C ILE A 259 -19.07 2.01 7.55
N PHE A 260 -19.44 0.98 8.34
CA PHE A 260 -19.86 -0.31 7.81
C PHE A 260 -21.32 -0.29 7.36
N VAL A 261 -21.58 0.50 6.32
CA VAL A 261 -22.87 0.60 5.64
C VAL A 261 -22.71 0.01 4.23
N GLY A 262 -23.49 -1.02 3.91
CA GLY A 262 -23.41 -1.72 2.63
C GLY A 262 -23.74 -0.86 1.41
N ASN A 263 -24.70 0.07 1.55
CA ASN A 263 -25.02 1.04 0.52
C ASN A 263 -24.04 2.22 0.56
N PRO A 264 -23.14 2.38 -0.44
CA PRO A 264 -22.13 3.44 -0.43
C PRO A 264 -22.73 4.86 -0.40
N ALA A 265 -23.93 5.05 -0.95
CA ALA A 265 -24.61 6.36 -0.92
C ALA A 265 -25.05 6.79 0.49
N MET A 266 -25.18 5.83 1.41
CA MET A 266 -25.58 6.08 2.82
C MET A 266 -24.41 5.98 3.78
N ARG A 267 -23.24 5.56 3.30
CA ARG A 267 -22.02 5.45 4.12
C ARG A 267 -21.51 6.84 4.48
N ILE A 268 -21.00 6.99 5.71
CA ILE A 268 -20.37 8.23 6.18
C ILE A 268 -19.22 8.65 5.25
N THR A 269 -19.07 9.94 5.02
CA THR A 269 -18.00 10.53 4.21
C THR A 269 -16.81 10.96 5.07
N ILE A 270 -15.65 11.23 4.47
CA ILE A 270 -14.48 11.75 5.19
C ILE A 270 -14.80 13.05 5.95
N PRO A 271 -15.43 14.09 5.35
CA PRO A 271 -15.81 15.30 6.11
C PRO A 271 -16.73 15.03 7.30
N GLU A 272 -17.68 14.10 7.16
CA GLU A 272 -18.56 13.72 8.26
C GLU A 272 -17.82 12.97 9.37
N ILE A 273 -16.83 12.12 9.02
CA ILE A 273 -15.94 11.48 10.01
C ILE A 273 -15.16 12.54 10.80
N GLN A 274 -14.60 13.54 10.11
CA GLN A 274 -13.82 14.63 10.73
C GLN A 274 -14.67 15.48 11.71
N ASN A 275 -15.96 15.58 11.46
CA ASN A 275 -16.92 16.29 12.33
C ASN A 275 -17.59 15.37 13.37
N HIS A 276 -17.28 14.08 13.38
CA HIS A 276 -17.87 13.13 14.33
C HIS A 276 -17.34 13.36 15.75
N GLU A 277 -18.21 13.29 16.76
CA GLU A 277 -17.86 13.55 18.15
C GLU A 277 -16.70 12.69 18.65
N TRP A 278 -16.70 11.39 18.32
CA TRP A 278 -15.60 10.50 18.69
C TRP A 278 -14.27 10.91 18.07
N PHE A 279 -14.29 11.29 16.79
CA PHE A 279 -13.10 11.66 16.04
C PHE A 279 -12.47 12.96 16.52
N SER A 280 -13.29 13.94 16.93
CA SER A 280 -12.81 15.27 17.32
C SER A 280 -12.18 15.32 18.72
N LYS A 281 -12.37 14.26 19.55
CA LYS A 281 -11.76 14.19 20.88
C LYS A 281 -10.24 14.13 20.80
N ASN A 282 -9.54 14.92 21.64
CA ASN A 282 -8.07 14.90 21.76
C ASN A 282 -7.32 14.99 20.43
N ARG A 283 -7.84 15.75 19.48
CA ARG A 283 -7.21 15.92 18.18
C ARG A 283 -5.85 16.62 18.35
N PRO A 284 -4.73 16.05 17.83
CA PRO A 284 -3.43 16.69 17.86
C PRO A 284 -3.46 18.07 17.22
N ALA A 285 -2.75 19.04 17.80
CA ALA A 285 -2.77 20.44 17.33
C ALA A 285 -2.27 20.60 15.88
N ASP A 286 -1.32 19.76 15.47
CA ASP A 286 -0.79 19.72 14.12
C ASP A 286 -1.79 19.15 13.08
N LEU A 287 -2.86 18.49 13.51
CA LEU A 287 -3.97 18.04 12.67
C LEU A 287 -5.19 18.99 12.68
N MET A 288 -5.12 20.09 13.44
CA MET A 288 -6.23 21.05 13.58
C MET A 288 -6.18 22.18 12.55
N ASP A 289 -5.02 22.46 11.98
CA ASP A 289 -4.82 23.64 11.12
C ASP A 289 -4.17 23.22 9.78
N ASP A 290 -4.95 23.32 8.72
CA ASP A 290 -4.48 23.01 7.36
C ASP A 290 -3.31 23.92 6.92
N ASN A 291 -3.20 25.12 7.49
CA ASN A 291 -2.09 26.05 7.23
C ASN A 291 -0.81 25.64 7.97
N THR A 292 -0.92 25.06 9.15
CA THR A 292 0.24 24.55 9.91
C THR A 292 0.83 23.32 9.23
N MET A 293 -0.02 22.51 8.59
CA MET A 293 0.41 21.33 7.81
C MET A 293 1.23 21.70 6.57
N SER A 294 0.88 22.79 5.87
CA SER A 294 1.62 23.26 4.70
C SER A 294 2.97 23.88 5.05
N ASN A 295 3.11 24.47 6.25
CA ASN A 295 4.33 25.13 6.69
C ASN A 295 5.35 24.18 7.35
N GLN A 296 4.95 23.00 7.79
CA GLN A 296 5.85 21.99 8.37
C GLN A 296 6.61 21.17 7.32
N TYR A 297 6.18 21.25 6.06
CA TYR A 297 6.88 20.67 4.93
C TYR A 297 7.64 21.78 4.20
N GLU A 298 8.78 22.18 4.74
CA GLU A 298 9.73 23.00 4.00
C GLU A 298 10.08 22.29 2.68
N GLU A 299 10.07 23.06 1.60
CA GLU A 299 10.55 22.51 0.33
C GLU A 299 12.01 22.06 0.54
N PRO A 300 12.38 20.88 0.05
CA PRO A 300 13.77 20.48 0.12
C PRO A 300 14.62 21.50 -0.66
N ASP A 301 15.83 21.76 -0.20
CA ASP A 301 16.82 22.60 -0.88
C ASP A 301 17.13 22.18 -2.33
N GLN A 302 16.63 21.01 -2.73
CA GLN A 302 16.75 20.50 -4.10
C GLN A 302 15.38 20.50 -4.79
N PRO A 303 15.27 21.07 -5.99
CA PRO A 303 14.05 21.05 -6.76
C PRO A 303 13.67 19.59 -7.08
N MET A 304 12.38 19.27 -6.93
CA MET A 304 11.88 17.97 -7.35
C MET A 304 12.00 17.81 -8.88
N GLN A 305 12.30 16.57 -9.30
CA GLN A 305 12.23 16.24 -10.73
C GLN A 305 10.90 16.69 -11.34
N SER A 306 10.95 17.26 -12.52
CA SER A 306 9.76 17.62 -13.28
C SER A 306 9.00 16.37 -13.74
N VAL A 307 7.72 16.52 -14.07
CA VAL A 307 6.93 15.41 -14.63
C VAL A 307 7.55 14.93 -15.95
N ASP A 308 8.04 15.86 -16.78
CA ASP A 308 8.65 15.53 -18.07
C ASP A 308 9.93 14.71 -17.91
N GLU A 309 10.81 15.07 -16.96
CA GLU A 309 12.00 14.29 -16.63
C GLU A 309 11.65 12.87 -16.13
N ILE A 310 10.65 12.76 -15.25
CA ILE A 310 10.17 11.46 -14.75
C ILE A 310 9.62 10.63 -15.91
N MET A 311 8.81 11.21 -16.78
CA MET A 311 8.23 10.53 -17.94
C MET A 311 9.28 10.05 -18.93
N GLN A 312 10.35 10.83 -19.12
CA GLN A 312 11.50 10.42 -19.95
C GLN A 312 12.19 9.20 -19.32
N ILE A 313 12.48 9.24 -18.02
CA ILE A 313 13.12 8.12 -17.30
C ILE A 313 12.26 6.86 -17.37
N ILE A 314 10.95 6.97 -17.16
CA ILE A 314 10.01 5.86 -17.27
C ILE A 314 10.00 5.31 -18.71
N GLY A 315 9.94 6.18 -19.71
CA GLY A 315 10.01 5.78 -21.13
C GLY A 315 11.28 4.99 -21.48
N GLU A 316 12.42 5.39 -20.95
CA GLU A 316 13.67 4.64 -21.10
C GLU A 316 13.66 3.31 -20.32
N ALA A 317 12.97 3.26 -19.17
CA ALA A 317 12.85 2.06 -18.35
C ALA A 317 11.96 0.97 -18.99
N THR A 318 11.06 1.32 -19.92
CA THR A 318 10.28 0.32 -20.69
C THR A 318 11.14 -0.51 -21.63
N LEU A 319 12.36 -0.05 -21.94
CA LEU A 319 13.31 -0.80 -22.75
C LEU A 319 14.04 -1.82 -21.86
N PRO A 320 14.08 -3.11 -22.24
CA PRO A 320 14.81 -4.13 -21.49
C PRO A 320 16.28 -3.77 -21.29
N ALA A 321 16.88 -4.25 -20.21
CA ALA A 321 18.30 -4.06 -19.95
C ALA A 321 19.16 -4.65 -21.09
N ALA A 322 20.21 -3.94 -21.48
CA ALA A 322 21.13 -4.43 -22.50
C ALA A 322 21.77 -5.74 -22.04
N GLY A 323 21.58 -6.83 -22.78
CA GLY A 323 22.13 -8.17 -22.46
C GLY A 323 21.12 -9.22 -22.05
N THR A 324 19.85 -8.88 -21.77
CA THR A 324 18.83 -9.88 -21.41
C THR A 324 18.22 -10.60 -22.63
N HIS A 325 18.37 -10.06 -23.82
CA HIS A 325 17.84 -10.67 -25.06
C HIS A 325 18.49 -11.99 -25.47
N GLY A 326 19.64 -12.35 -24.88
CA GLY A 326 20.38 -13.58 -25.25
C GLY A 326 19.99 -14.83 -24.46
N LEU A 327 19.59 -14.66 -23.18
CA LEU A 327 19.37 -15.81 -22.30
C LEU A 327 17.95 -16.39 -22.39
N ASN A 328 16.93 -15.55 -22.59
CA ASN A 328 15.54 -16.04 -22.65
C ASN A 328 15.25 -16.85 -23.91
N ARG A 329 15.95 -16.61 -25.01
CA ARG A 329 15.80 -17.41 -26.27
C ARG A 329 16.38 -18.80 -26.17
N TYR A 330 17.35 -19.01 -25.25
CA TYR A 330 17.99 -20.33 -25.06
C TYR A 330 17.28 -21.15 -23.97
N LEU A 331 16.55 -20.51 -23.05
CA LEU A 331 15.83 -21.21 -21.96
C LEU A 331 14.42 -21.62 -22.33
N THR A 332 13.77 -20.95 -23.29
CA THR A 332 12.42 -21.31 -23.77
C THR A 332 12.44 -22.28 -24.96
N GLY A 333 13.64 -22.66 -25.47
CA GLY A 333 13.79 -23.52 -26.63
C GLY A 333 14.04 -25.01 -26.35
N SER A 334 14.01 -25.44 -25.10
CA SER A 334 14.25 -26.86 -24.78
C SER A 334 13.72 -27.20 -23.41
N LEU A 335 12.42 -27.44 -23.31
CA LEU A 335 11.80 -28.37 -22.37
C LEU A 335 10.31 -28.49 -22.77
N ASP A 336 10.08 -29.22 -23.89
CA ASP A 336 8.86 -30.01 -24.00
C ASP A 336 9.00 -31.12 -22.95
N LEU A 337 8.37 -30.94 -21.85
CA LEU A 337 8.00 -32.00 -20.93
C LEU A 337 6.47 -31.96 -20.83
N ASP A 338 5.86 -32.76 -21.73
CA ASP A 338 4.59 -33.40 -21.40
C ASP A 338 4.77 -34.07 -20.03
N ASP A 339 3.99 -33.63 -19.04
CA ASP A 339 3.45 -34.56 -18.06
C ASP A 339 2.30 -33.89 -17.27
N ASP A 340 1.17 -34.46 -17.43
CA ASP A 340 0.04 -34.66 -16.54
C ASP A 340 -0.06 -33.74 -15.29
N MET A 341 -0.78 -32.64 -15.41
CA MET A 341 -1.62 -32.12 -14.36
C MET A 341 -3.05 -32.02 -14.87
N GLU A 342 -3.72 -33.17 -14.84
CA GLU A 342 -5.18 -33.22 -14.92
C GLU A 342 -5.81 -32.56 -13.67
N ASP A 343 -6.81 -31.73 -13.97
CA ASP A 343 -7.96 -31.40 -13.10
C ASP A 343 -7.72 -30.56 -11.82
N LEU A 344 -7.46 -29.26 -12.02
CA LEU A 344 -7.97 -28.23 -11.12
C LEU A 344 -8.74 -27.11 -11.84
N ASP A 345 -9.17 -27.40 -13.07
CA ASP A 345 -9.90 -26.45 -13.94
C ASP A 345 -11.42 -26.73 -13.92
N SER A 346 -12.02 -26.74 -12.74
CA SER A 346 -13.49 -26.86 -12.66
C SER A 346 -14.14 -26.05 -11.54
N ASP A 347 -13.61 -24.86 -11.22
CA ASP A 347 -14.39 -23.88 -10.46
C ASP A 347 -14.50 -22.60 -11.30
N PRO A 348 -15.62 -22.36 -12.01
CA PRO A 348 -15.79 -21.23 -12.94
C PRO A 348 -15.91 -19.86 -12.26
N GLU A 349 -15.64 -19.75 -10.95
CA GLU A 349 -15.84 -18.54 -10.17
C GLU A 349 -14.55 -17.86 -9.68
N LEU A 350 -13.36 -18.36 -10.05
CA LEU A 350 -12.08 -17.79 -9.62
C LEU A 350 -11.17 -17.50 -10.82
N ASP A 351 -11.15 -16.26 -11.27
CA ASP A 351 -10.12 -15.76 -12.17
C ASP A 351 -8.97 -15.18 -11.36
N VAL A 352 -7.74 -15.63 -11.64
CA VAL A 352 -6.51 -15.08 -11.10
C VAL A 352 -5.93 -14.14 -12.16
N ASP A 353 -5.69 -12.89 -11.84
CA ASP A 353 -5.05 -11.96 -12.76
C ASP A 353 -3.54 -12.24 -12.91
N SER A 354 -2.90 -11.55 -13.84
CA SER A 354 -1.47 -11.70 -14.14
C SER A 354 -0.54 -11.26 -12.98
N SER A 355 -1.07 -10.72 -11.88
CA SER A 355 -0.33 -10.36 -10.68
C SER A 355 -0.34 -11.47 -9.60
N GLY A 356 -1.11 -12.54 -9.81
CA GLY A 356 -1.26 -13.62 -8.84
C GLY A 356 -2.24 -13.30 -7.70
N GLU A 357 -2.99 -12.20 -7.80
CA GLU A 357 -4.07 -11.88 -6.88
C GLU A 357 -5.38 -12.54 -7.35
N ILE A 358 -6.12 -13.10 -6.41
CA ILE A 358 -7.39 -13.77 -6.71
C ILE A 358 -8.43 -12.73 -7.10
N VAL A 359 -8.86 -12.75 -8.36
CA VAL A 359 -9.97 -11.94 -8.87
C VAL A 359 -11.23 -12.76 -8.75
N TYR A 360 -12.12 -12.39 -7.84
CA TYR A 360 -13.38 -13.10 -7.66
C TYR A 360 -14.35 -12.76 -8.80
N ALA A 361 -14.71 -13.77 -9.61
CA ALA A 361 -15.83 -13.70 -10.51
C ALA A 361 -17.11 -14.10 -9.76
N MET A 362 -18.11 -13.23 -9.75
CA MET A 362 -19.50 -13.58 -9.40
C MET A 362 -20.32 -13.74 -10.68
#